data_fa0f4c6c4a2c60da04b4d0866f43a0f7
#
_entry.id   fa0f4c6c4a2c60da04b4d0866f43a0f7
#
_cell.length_a   1.000
_cell.length_b   1.000
_cell.length_c   1.000
_cell.angle_alpha   90.00
_cell.angle_beta   90.00
_cell.angle_gamma   90.00
#
_symmetry.space_group_name_H-M   'P 1'
#
loop_
_entity.id
_entity.type
_entity.pdbx_description
1 polymer ?
#
loop_
_entity_poly.entity_id
_entity_poly.type
_entity_poly.pdbx_seq_one_letter_code
_entity_poly.pdbx_strand_id
1 'polypeptide(L)'
;MAIKKLPSTGDAPRATGVPDSLTSGGDVDSAGFPWEGRTFQHHETAFADDNGEAPEELRSAVASVRAAAQAFREAAPGEQSGALATLAEAHAGITRALSTSRLLVPLLAEAGDIGVTPEGRTVEKSQELSIVTVAGPDGRKVMLAFSSTDAMRRWNPEARPIPVPGPQLALAAAQEETDLIVIDAGSPEIECGVRRPALRALALGEPAVPAWADDTVRSACAAALGGEERVEAIALLPGD
;
A
#
# COMPACT_ATOMS: atom_id res chain seq x y z
N MET A 1 26.33 3.89 -33.77
CA MET A 1 26.76 5.01 -32.90
C MET A 1 27.95 4.54 -32.09
N ALA A 2 29.07 5.21 -32.19
CA ALA A 2 30.29 4.82 -31.47
C ALA A 2 30.20 5.35 -30.03
N ILE A 3 30.32 4.47 -29.03
CA ILE A 3 30.41 4.84 -27.64
C ILE A 3 31.76 5.51 -27.39
N LYS A 4 31.74 6.81 -27.08
CA LYS A 4 32.93 7.57 -26.74
C LYS A 4 33.43 7.12 -25.38
N LYS A 5 34.55 6.38 -25.32
CA LYS A 5 35.21 6.04 -24.05
C LYS A 5 35.63 7.33 -23.36
N LEU A 6 35.17 7.50 -22.12
CA LEU A 6 35.75 8.51 -21.22
C LEU A 6 37.22 8.16 -20.97
N PRO A 7 38.14 9.16 -20.95
CA PRO A 7 39.53 8.90 -20.68
C PRO A 7 39.68 8.28 -19.29
N SER A 8 40.24 7.06 -19.24
CA SER A 8 40.70 6.48 -17.98
C SER A 8 41.82 7.36 -17.47
N THR A 9 41.68 7.93 -16.29
CA THR A 9 42.77 8.56 -15.57
C THR A 9 43.86 7.51 -15.39
N GLY A 10 45.04 7.79 -15.99
CA GLY A 10 46.17 6.86 -16.07
C GLY A 10 46.66 6.35 -14.72
N ASP A 11 47.56 5.36 -14.80
CA ASP A 11 48.19 4.53 -13.77
C ASP A 11 48.96 5.32 -12.66
N ALA A 12 48.35 6.33 -12.05
CA ALA A 12 48.87 6.91 -10.81
C ALA A 12 48.41 6.04 -9.63
N PRO A 13 49.29 5.66 -8.69
CA PRO A 13 48.91 4.93 -7.51
C PRO A 13 47.89 5.75 -6.73
N ARG A 14 46.65 5.28 -6.67
CA ARG A 14 45.59 5.91 -5.90
C ARG A 14 45.91 5.79 -4.42
N ALA A 15 45.97 6.92 -3.73
CA ALA A 15 45.98 6.93 -2.28
C ALA A 15 44.78 6.10 -1.77
N THR A 16 45.04 5.11 -0.90
CA THR A 16 44.05 4.25 -0.27
C THR A 16 43.33 4.94 0.88
N GLY A 17 43.29 6.27 0.90
CA GLY A 17 42.57 7.09 1.87
C GLY A 17 41.12 7.28 1.45
N VAL A 18 40.22 7.43 2.45
CA VAL A 18 38.87 7.92 2.23
C VAL A 18 38.96 9.27 1.54
N PRO A 19 38.28 9.48 0.39
CA PRO A 19 38.29 10.81 -0.26
C PRO A 19 37.82 11.88 0.73
N ASP A 20 38.42 13.05 0.72
CA ASP A 20 38.07 14.17 1.60
C ASP A 20 36.59 14.55 1.51
N SER A 21 35.94 14.30 0.36
CA SER A 21 34.51 14.45 0.12
C SER A 21 33.62 13.46 0.93
N LEU A 22 34.20 12.39 1.49
CA LEU A 22 33.53 11.42 2.31
C LEU A 22 33.92 11.49 3.79
N THR A 23 34.82 12.39 4.15
CA THR A 23 35.15 12.67 5.55
C THR A 23 34.08 13.51 6.20
N SER A 24 33.59 13.04 7.37
CA SER A 24 32.62 13.78 8.17
C SER A 24 33.16 15.17 8.51
N GLY A 25 32.42 16.22 8.08
CA GLY A 25 32.86 17.62 8.24
C GLY A 25 33.61 18.22 7.06
N GLY A 26 33.69 17.55 5.90
CA GLY A 26 34.25 18.13 4.65
C GLY A 26 33.38 19.27 4.10
N ASP A 27 34.03 20.26 3.44
CA ASP A 27 33.35 21.45 2.91
C ASP A 27 32.59 21.20 1.60
N VAL A 28 32.69 19.99 1.02
CA VAL A 28 32.09 19.61 -0.25
C VAL A 28 31.39 18.23 -0.18
N ASP A 29 30.38 18.03 -1.04
CA ASP A 29 29.73 16.75 -1.19
C ASP A 29 30.56 15.76 -2.03
N SER A 30 30.04 14.51 -2.19
CA SER A 30 30.70 13.46 -2.97
C SER A 30 30.90 13.79 -4.46
N ALA A 31 30.22 14.80 -4.96
CA ALA A 31 30.34 15.29 -6.33
C ALA A 31 31.25 16.55 -6.42
N GLY A 32 31.83 17.00 -5.30
CA GLY A 32 32.72 18.14 -5.22
C GLY A 32 32.06 19.52 -5.13
N PHE A 33 30.75 19.56 -4.82
CA PHE A 33 30.06 20.83 -4.66
C PHE A 33 30.08 21.30 -3.20
N PRO A 34 30.38 22.61 -2.92
CA PRO A 34 30.41 23.14 -1.58
C PRO A 34 29.07 22.97 -0.84
N TRP A 35 29.14 22.70 0.45
CA TRP A 35 27.95 22.70 1.34
C TRP A 35 27.50 24.12 1.67
N GLU A 36 28.42 25.11 1.59
CA GLU A 36 28.15 26.50 1.91
C GLU A 36 27.14 27.11 0.93
N GLY A 37 26.07 27.69 1.49
CA GLY A 37 25.00 28.33 0.71
C GLY A 37 23.90 27.36 0.22
N ARG A 38 23.97 26.07 0.51
CA ARG A 38 22.87 25.14 0.25
C ARG A 38 21.81 25.28 1.33
N THR A 39 20.70 25.84 0.97
CA THR A 39 19.47 25.71 1.74
C THR A 39 18.84 24.36 1.38
N PHE A 40 19.03 23.36 2.23
CA PHE A 40 18.15 22.20 2.20
C PHE A 40 16.77 22.70 2.60
N GLN A 41 15.85 22.82 1.65
CA GLN A 41 14.45 22.93 2.00
C GLN A 41 14.16 21.70 2.86
N HIS A 42 13.85 21.92 4.13
CA HIS A 42 13.21 20.88 4.93
C HIS A 42 11.94 20.53 4.15
N HIS A 43 11.96 19.41 3.45
CA HIS A 43 10.72 18.78 3.07
C HIS A 43 10.08 18.42 4.40
N GLU A 44 9.06 19.20 4.78
CA GLU A 44 8.14 18.77 5.83
C GLU A 44 7.65 17.41 5.39
N THR A 45 8.21 16.36 5.96
CA THR A 45 7.71 15.02 5.73
C THR A 45 6.32 15.01 6.34
N ALA A 46 5.29 14.74 5.54
CA ALA A 46 3.89 14.76 5.95
C ALA A 46 3.60 13.91 7.21
N PHE A 47 4.59 13.15 7.69
CA PHE A 47 4.50 12.20 8.80
C PHE A 47 5.69 12.35 9.77
N ALA A 48 6.22 13.57 9.96
CA ALA A 48 7.37 13.81 10.85
C ALA A 48 7.10 13.41 12.32
N ASP A 49 5.86 13.56 12.76
CA ASP A 49 5.42 13.27 14.14
C ASP A 49 4.78 11.87 14.27
N ASP A 50 4.92 11.02 13.25
CA ASP A 50 4.34 9.67 13.28
C ASP A 50 5.08 8.77 14.27
N ASN A 51 4.35 8.21 15.23
CA ASN A 51 4.89 7.29 16.24
C ASN A 51 4.98 5.83 15.76
N GLY A 52 4.55 5.51 14.54
CA GLY A 52 4.55 4.16 13.98
C GLY A 52 3.43 3.26 14.46
N GLU A 53 2.49 3.76 15.28
CA GLU A 53 1.33 3.00 15.75
C GLU A 53 0.19 3.00 14.70
N ALA A 54 -0.72 2.04 14.84
CA ALA A 54 -1.91 1.98 14.00
C ALA A 54 -2.88 3.13 14.32
N PRO A 55 -3.40 3.85 13.31
CA PRO A 55 -4.40 4.88 13.52
C PRO A 55 -5.64 4.33 14.24
N GLU A 56 -6.09 5.01 15.30
CA GLU A 56 -7.20 4.56 16.14
C GLU A 56 -8.51 4.47 15.35
N GLU A 57 -8.74 5.43 14.46
CA GLU A 57 -9.93 5.44 13.60
C GLU A 57 -10.00 4.20 12.71
N LEU A 58 -8.86 3.74 12.20
CA LEU A 58 -8.80 2.53 11.38
C LEU A 58 -9.07 1.28 12.21
N ARG A 59 -8.47 1.18 13.40
CA ARG A 59 -8.73 0.06 14.32
C ARG A 59 -10.20 -0.03 14.69
N SER A 60 -10.81 1.09 15.03
CA SER A 60 -12.23 1.19 15.38
C SER A 60 -13.13 0.82 14.19
N ALA A 61 -12.79 1.24 12.97
CA ALA A 61 -13.54 0.89 11.77
C ALA A 61 -13.49 -0.61 11.47
N VAL A 62 -12.31 -1.24 11.60
CA VAL A 62 -12.15 -2.70 11.43
C VAL A 62 -12.97 -3.46 12.47
N ALA A 63 -12.91 -3.05 13.75
CA ALA A 63 -13.71 -3.65 14.80
C ALA A 63 -15.22 -3.52 14.54
N SER A 64 -15.67 -2.37 14.03
CA SER A 64 -17.07 -2.12 13.67
C SER A 64 -17.55 -3.05 12.56
N VAL A 65 -16.76 -3.27 11.50
CA VAL A 65 -17.09 -4.22 10.43
C VAL A 65 -17.24 -5.63 10.98
N ARG A 66 -16.34 -6.06 11.85
CA ARG A 66 -16.40 -7.41 12.45
C ARG A 66 -17.65 -7.60 13.31
N ALA A 67 -17.96 -6.62 14.14
CA ALA A 67 -19.17 -6.66 14.97
C ALA A 67 -20.44 -6.67 14.10
N ALA A 68 -20.50 -5.82 13.07
CA ALA A 68 -21.64 -5.78 12.15
C ALA A 68 -21.77 -7.06 11.33
N ALA A 69 -20.66 -7.66 10.89
CA ALA A 69 -20.66 -8.93 10.18
C ALA A 69 -21.14 -10.09 11.08
N GLN A 70 -20.76 -10.09 12.34
CA GLN A 70 -21.27 -11.05 13.31
C GLN A 70 -22.77 -10.87 13.53
N ALA A 71 -23.22 -9.63 13.78
CA ALA A 71 -24.63 -9.32 13.96
C ALA A 71 -25.48 -9.73 12.73
N PHE A 72 -24.96 -9.52 11.52
CA PHE A 72 -25.64 -9.96 10.29
C PHE A 72 -25.78 -11.48 10.20
N ARG A 73 -24.76 -12.25 10.59
CA ARG A 73 -24.82 -13.71 10.60
C ARG A 73 -25.81 -14.28 11.63
N GLU A 74 -25.99 -13.57 12.75
CA GLU A 74 -26.84 -13.96 13.86
C GLU A 74 -28.28 -13.42 13.73
N ALA A 75 -28.53 -12.49 12.79
CA ALA A 75 -29.79 -11.81 12.60
C ALA A 75 -30.92 -12.78 12.20
N ALA A 76 -32.08 -12.65 12.86
CA ALA A 76 -33.30 -13.34 12.46
C ALA A 76 -33.79 -12.85 11.07
N PRO A 77 -34.56 -13.66 10.32
CA PRO A 77 -35.00 -13.31 8.97
C PRO A 77 -35.65 -11.91 8.83
N GLY A 78 -36.37 -11.46 9.86
CA GLY A 78 -37.00 -10.13 9.87
C GLY A 78 -36.05 -8.97 10.17
N GLU A 79 -34.86 -9.24 10.68
CA GLU A 79 -33.84 -8.26 11.10
C GLU A 79 -32.68 -8.15 10.10
N GLN A 80 -32.59 -9.07 9.17
CA GLN A 80 -31.45 -9.16 8.22
C GLN A 80 -31.25 -7.90 7.40
N SER A 81 -32.31 -7.22 6.97
CA SER A 81 -32.19 -5.98 6.19
C SER A 81 -31.53 -4.86 7.00
N GLY A 82 -31.90 -4.73 8.28
CA GLY A 82 -31.27 -3.75 9.18
C GLY A 82 -29.79 -4.06 9.47
N ALA A 83 -29.51 -5.34 9.74
CA ALA A 83 -28.15 -5.82 9.97
C ALA A 83 -27.26 -5.64 8.72
N LEU A 84 -27.82 -5.88 7.52
CA LEU A 84 -27.13 -5.66 6.25
C LEU A 84 -26.81 -4.17 6.03
N ALA A 85 -27.76 -3.28 6.32
CA ALA A 85 -27.51 -1.84 6.23
C ALA A 85 -26.41 -1.38 7.21
N THR A 86 -26.41 -1.89 8.44
CA THR A 86 -25.37 -1.62 9.44
C THR A 86 -23.99 -2.11 8.95
N LEU A 87 -23.95 -3.30 8.35
CA LEU A 87 -22.72 -3.84 7.79
C LEU A 87 -22.22 -3.00 6.61
N ALA A 88 -23.11 -2.49 5.76
CA ALA A 88 -22.74 -1.60 4.65
C ALA A 88 -22.10 -0.28 5.15
N GLU A 89 -22.71 0.34 6.15
CA GLU A 89 -22.17 1.56 6.77
C GLU A 89 -20.82 1.30 7.45
N ALA A 90 -20.65 0.18 8.13
CA ALA A 90 -19.38 -0.20 8.71
C ALA A 90 -18.28 -0.37 7.64
N HIS A 91 -18.60 -0.99 6.49
CA HIS A 91 -17.65 -1.06 5.36
C HIS A 91 -17.31 0.30 4.76
N ALA A 92 -18.28 1.20 4.63
CA ALA A 92 -18.02 2.58 4.21
C ALA A 92 -17.13 3.32 5.21
N GLY A 93 -17.23 2.98 6.49
CA GLY A 93 -16.36 3.46 7.57
C GLY A 93 -14.88 3.12 7.37
N ILE A 94 -14.56 1.94 6.80
CA ILE A 94 -13.17 1.55 6.49
C ILE A 94 -12.55 2.53 5.50
N THR A 95 -13.21 2.80 4.37
CA THR A 95 -12.65 3.73 3.35
C THR A 95 -12.54 5.15 3.89
N ARG A 96 -13.48 5.59 4.73
CA ARG A 96 -13.41 6.89 5.41
C ARG A 96 -12.20 6.95 6.35
N ALA A 97 -11.98 5.94 7.18
CA ALA A 97 -10.82 5.87 8.06
C ALA A 97 -9.51 5.83 7.27
N LEU A 98 -9.45 5.03 6.21
CA LEU A 98 -8.26 4.93 5.35
C LEU A 98 -7.95 6.25 4.63
N SER A 99 -8.95 7.05 4.26
CA SER A 99 -8.73 8.31 3.53
C SER A 99 -7.95 9.34 4.35
N THR A 100 -8.02 9.25 5.68
CA THR A 100 -7.31 10.13 6.61
C THR A 100 -6.11 9.47 7.28
N SER A 101 -5.93 8.17 7.05
CA SER A 101 -4.86 7.40 7.69
C SER A 101 -3.56 7.46 6.91
N ARG A 102 -2.44 7.42 7.63
CA ARG A 102 -1.16 7.02 7.12
C ARG A 102 -1.08 5.49 7.10
N LEU A 103 -0.64 4.96 5.99
CA LEU A 103 -0.34 3.54 5.82
C LEU A 103 1.15 3.35 5.51
N LEU A 104 1.67 2.18 5.80
CA LEU A 104 3.06 1.81 5.53
C LEU A 104 3.08 0.80 4.39
N VAL A 105 3.71 1.17 3.29
CA VAL A 105 3.98 0.24 2.18
C VAL A 105 5.31 -0.43 2.44
N PRO A 106 5.39 -1.77 2.40
CA PRO A 106 6.64 -2.48 2.61
C PRO A 106 7.56 -2.32 1.40
N LEU A 107 8.79 -1.92 1.65
CA LEU A 107 9.87 -1.92 0.68
C LEU A 107 10.81 -3.07 1.00
N LEU A 108 11.04 -3.96 0.05
CA LEU A 108 12.03 -5.00 0.13
C LEU A 108 13.20 -4.65 -0.79
N ALA A 109 14.42 -4.82 -0.28
CA ALA A 109 15.62 -4.79 -1.10
C ALA A 109 15.76 -6.17 -1.74
N GLU A 110 15.49 -6.30 -3.02
CA GLU A 110 15.88 -7.48 -3.76
C GLU A 110 17.36 -7.37 -4.13
N ALA A 111 18.11 -8.44 -3.86
CA ALA A 111 19.49 -8.54 -4.32
C ALA A 111 19.44 -8.54 -5.86
N GLY A 112 19.87 -7.42 -6.45
CA GLY A 112 20.01 -7.33 -7.89
C GLY A 112 21.11 -8.26 -8.42
N ASP A 113 21.29 -8.31 -9.74
CA ASP A 113 22.28 -9.13 -10.41
C ASP A 113 23.68 -9.01 -9.76
N ILE A 114 24.16 -10.11 -9.23
CA ILE A 114 25.51 -10.22 -8.69
C ILE A 114 26.49 -10.22 -9.86
N GLY A 115 27.22 -9.12 -10.03
CA GLY A 115 28.31 -9.04 -10.99
C GLY A 115 29.64 -9.38 -10.32
N VAL A 116 30.52 -10.05 -11.02
CA VAL A 116 31.92 -10.25 -10.59
C VAL A 116 32.78 -9.25 -11.37
N THR A 117 33.58 -8.45 -10.67
CA THR A 117 34.56 -7.57 -11.32
C THR A 117 35.69 -8.39 -11.95
N PRO A 118 36.46 -7.85 -12.89
CA PRO A 118 37.63 -8.54 -13.45
C PRO A 118 38.63 -9.01 -12.39
N GLU A 119 38.64 -8.38 -11.22
CA GLU A 119 39.50 -8.72 -10.07
C GLU A 119 38.87 -9.76 -9.14
N GLY A 120 37.75 -10.37 -9.53
CA GLY A 120 37.10 -11.45 -8.79
C GLY A 120 36.30 -11.01 -7.55
N ARG A 121 36.01 -9.70 -7.40
CA ARG A 121 35.16 -9.19 -6.31
C ARG A 121 33.70 -9.22 -6.74
N THR A 122 32.87 -9.74 -5.87
CA THR A 122 31.41 -9.70 -6.02
C THR A 122 30.92 -8.27 -5.81
N VAL A 123 30.24 -7.70 -6.79
CA VAL A 123 29.62 -6.35 -6.71
C VAL A 123 28.16 -6.48 -7.05
N GLU A 124 27.29 -6.02 -6.16
CA GLU A 124 25.87 -5.82 -6.50
C GLU A 124 25.76 -4.70 -7.52
N LYS A 125 25.21 -5.00 -8.70
CA LYS A 125 25.08 -4.05 -9.80
C LYS A 125 23.87 -3.14 -9.72
N SER A 126 22.82 -3.55 -9.03
CA SER A 126 21.61 -2.76 -8.82
C SER A 126 20.83 -3.30 -7.62
N GLN A 127 20.30 -2.41 -6.79
CA GLN A 127 19.22 -2.71 -5.86
C GLN A 127 17.95 -2.15 -6.50
N GLU A 128 17.06 -3.02 -6.94
CA GLU A 128 15.72 -2.59 -7.34
C GLU A 128 14.85 -2.52 -6.10
N LEU A 129 14.33 -1.33 -5.82
CA LEU A 129 13.37 -1.10 -4.76
C LEU A 129 11.98 -1.25 -5.38
N SER A 130 11.26 -2.32 -5.05
CA SER A 130 9.92 -2.53 -5.56
C SER A 130 8.87 -2.49 -4.45
N ILE A 131 7.70 -1.92 -4.77
CA ILE A 131 6.50 -2.04 -3.96
C ILE A 131 6.06 -3.50 -4.01
N VAL A 132 5.87 -4.11 -2.84
CA VAL A 132 5.52 -5.52 -2.75
C VAL A 132 4.09 -5.73 -3.20
N THR A 133 3.95 -6.37 -4.36
CA THR A 133 2.70 -6.98 -4.80
C THR A 133 2.86 -8.49 -4.78
N VAL A 134 1.85 -9.21 -4.28
CA VAL A 134 1.87 -10.67 -4.17
C VAL A 134 0.71 -11.27 -4.96
N ALA A 135 0.88 -12.50 -5.44
CA ALA A 135 -0.23 -13.27 -5.98
C ALA A 135 -0.99 -13.92 -4.81
N GLY A 136 -2.27 -13.65 -4.72
CA GLY A 136 -3.16 -14.34 -3.78
C GLY A 136 -3.35 -15.80 -4.18
N PRO A 137 -3.89 -16.65 -3.28
CA PRO A 137 -4.16 -18.07 -3.56
C PRO A 137 -5.09 -18.31 -4.74
N ASP A 138 -5.93 -17.33 -5.05
CA ASP A 138 -6.90 -17.31 -6.15
C ASP A 138 -6.36 -16.64 -7.43
N GLY A 139 -5.07 -16.32 -7.46
CA GLY A 139 -4.40 -15.67 -8.59
C GLY A 139 -4.61 -14.16 -8.67
N ARG A 140 -5.34 -13.54 -7.73
CA ARG A 140 -5.49 -12.08 -7.68
C ARG A 140 -4.19 -11.39 -7.35
N LYS A 141 -3.94 -10.25 -7.99
CA LYS A 141 -2.82 -9.36 -7.66
C LYS A 141 -3.16 -8.55 -6.40
N VAL A 142 -2.38 -8.74 -5.36
CA VAL A 142 -2.61 -8.14 -4.04
C VAL A 142 -1.48 -7.16 -3.71
N MET A 143 -1.84 -5.93 -3.33
CA MET A 143 -0.91 -4.97 -2.77
C MET A 143 -0.97 -5.04 -1.24
N LEU A 144 0.19 -5.10 -0.58
CA LEU A 144 0.27 -5.12 0.87
C LEU A 144 0.49 -3.71 1.42
N ALA A 145 -0.21 -3.40 2.50
CA ALA A 145 0.01 -2.21 3.30
C ALA A 145 -0.16 -2.55 4.79
N PHE A 146 0.38 -1.71 5.66
CA PHE A 146 0.34 -1.95 7.10
C PHE A 146 -0.07 -0.68 7.83
N SER A 147 -0.86 -0.82 8.87
CA SER A 147 -1.28 0.29 9.72
C SER A 147 -0.18 0.71 10.69
N SER A 148 0.70 -0.23 11.09
CA SER A 148 1.76 0.01 12.06
C SER A 148 3.08 -0.66 11.68
N THR A 149 4.16 -0.13 12.26
CA THR A 149 5.49 -0.74 12.13
C THR A 149 5.56 -2.14 12.72
N ASP A 150 4.80 -2.39 13.79
CA ASP A 150 4.77 -3.70 14.45
C ASP A 150 4.03 -4.75 13.61
N ALA A 151 2.93 -4.36 12.95
CA ALA A 151 2.22 -5.25 12.03
C ALA A 151 3.12 -5.63 10.84
N MET A 152 3.84 -4.65 10.28
CA MET A 152 4.75 -4.90 9.17
C MET A 152 5.94 -5.77 9.58
N ARG A 153 6.56 -5.53 10.75
CA ARG A 153 7.68 -6.36 11.25
C ARG A 153 7.27 -7.79 11.53
N ARG A 154 6.04 -8.03 12.00
CA ARG A 154 5.52 -9.38 12.18
C ARG A 154 5.37 -10.13 10.86
N TRP A 155 4.98 -9.42 9.81
CA TRP A 155 4.89 -9.99 8.47
C TRP A 155 6.30 -10.24 7.88
N ASN A 156 7.18 -9.23 7.89
CA ASN A 156 8.57 -9.36 7.44
C ASN A 156 9.46 -8.35 8.19
N PRO A 157 10.40 -8.83 9.03
CA PRO A 157 11.29 -7.97 9.81
C PRO A 157 12.31 -7.20 8.96
N GLU A 158 12.57 -7.62 7.72
CA GLU A 158 13.50 -6.95 6.79
C GLU A 158 12.81 -5.85 5.97
N ALA A 159 11.47 -5.81 5.98
CA ALA A 159 10.72 -4.79 5.26
C ALA A 159 10.97 -3.39 5.84
N ARG A 160 11.20 -2.43 4.95
CA ARG A 160 11.33 -1.01 5.32
C ARG A 160 10.01 -0.29 5.09
N PRO A 161 9.51 0.47 6.07
CA PRO A 161 8.25 1.19 5.94
C PRO A 161 8.40 2.44 5.06
N ILE A 162 7.53 2.57 4.07
CA ILE A 162 7.33 3.83 3.35
C ILE A 162 5.95 4.36 3.75
N PRO A 163 5.86 5.49 4.49
CA PRO A 163 4.59 6.07 4.85
C PRO A 163 3.93 6.73 3.63
N VAL A 164 2.66 6.40 3.41
CA VAL A 164 1.84 6.97 2.33
C VAL A 164 0.44 7.29 2.85
N PRO A 165 -0.20 8.38 2.40
CA PRO A 165 -1.62 8.63 2.64
C PRO A 165 -2.48 7.57 1.96
N GLY A 166 -3.62 7.20 2.57
CA GLY A 166 -4.55 6.23 1.99
C GLY A 166 -4.99 6.53 0.56
N PRO A 167 -5.34 7.78 0.20
CA PRO A 167 -5.67 8.13 -1.18
C PRO A 167 -4.53 7.88 -2.18
N GLN A 168 -3.28 8.14 -1.81
CA GLN A 168 -2.12 7.85 -2.67
C GLN A 168 -1.90 6.35 -2.83
N LEU A 169 -2.11 5.57 -1.76
CA LEU A 169 -2.07 4.11 -1.84
C LEU A 169 -3.11 3.58 -2.83
N ALA A 170 -4.34 4.11 -2.82
CA ALA A 170 -5.39 3.71 -3.74
C ALA A 170 -5.04 4.03 -5.21
N LEU A 171 -4.41 5.19 -5.46
CA LEU A 171 -3.92 5.55 -6.80
C LEU A 171 -2.82 4.60 -7.27
N ALA A 172 -1.85 4.28 -6.41
CA ALA A 172 -0.78 3.33 -6.71
C ALA A 172 -1.36 1.93 -7.01
N ALA A 173 -2.32 1.46 -6.21
CA ALA A 173 -2.98 0.18 -6.43
C ALA A 173 -3.75 0.13 -7.76
N ALA A 174 -4.38 1.25 -8.15
CA ALA A 174 -5.08 1.34 -9.43
C ALA A 174 -4.11 1.32 -10.62
N GLN A 175 -2.97 2.03 -10.52
CA GLN A 175 -1.91 2.06 -11.55
C GLN A 175 -1.25 0.69 -11.75
N GLU A 176 -1.05 -0.03 -10.65
CA GLU A 176 -0.50 -1.39 -10.64
C GLU A 176 -1.53 -2.46 -11.04
N GLU A 177 -2.74 -2.07 -11.43
CA GLU A 177 -3.83 -3.01 -11.78
C GLU A 177 -4.13 -4.04 -10.68
N THR A 178 -4.00 -3.63 -9.42
CA THR A 178 -4.20 -4.49 -8.25
C THR A 178 -5.69 -4.81 -8.06
N ASP A 179 -6.01 -6.04 -7.70
CA ASP A 179 -7.38 -6.49 -7.43
C ASP A 179 -7.83 -6.22 -6.01
N LEU A 180 -6.87 -6.20 -5.08
CA LEU A 180 -7.09 -6.11 -3.65
C LEU A 180 -5.91 -5.42 -2.97
N ILE A 181 -6.19 -4.49 -2.05
CA ILE A 181 -5.21 -4.07 -1.04
C ILE A 181 -5.51 -4.85 0.23
N VAL A 182 -4.53 -5.54 0.79
CA VAL A 182 -4.64 -6.17 2.12
C VAL A 182 -3.84 -5.34 3.11
N ILE A 183 -4.52 -4.90 4.16
CA ILE A 183 -3.95 -4.13 5.26
C ILE A 183 -3.71 -5.06 6.43
N ASP A 184 -2.52 -4.99 7.02
CA ASP A 184 -2.08 -5.80 8.16
C ASP A 184 -2.15 -7.31 7.92
N ALA A 185 -1.72 -7.76 6.74
CA ALA A 185 -1.68 -9.17 6.36
C ALA A 185 -1.00 -10.02 7.46
N GLY A 186 -1.63 -11.12 7.82
CA GLY A 186 -1.17 -12.01 8.89
C GLY A 186 -1.46 -11.52 10.30
N SER A 187 -2.27 -10.48 10.46
CA SER A 187 -2.75 -9.96 11.75
C SER A 187 -4.27 -10.15 11.88
N PRO A 188 -4.75 -11.34 12.23
CA PRO A 188 -6.17 -11.71 12.09
C PRO A 188 -7.15 -10.80 12.84
N GLU A 189 -6.69 -10.05 13.83
CA GLU A 189 -7.54 -9.14 14.60
C GLU A 189 -7.79 -7.79 13.91
N ILE A 190 -6.86 -7.36 13.04
CA ILE A 190 -6.89 -6.04 12.41
C ILE A 190 -6.78 -6.11 10.88
N GLU A 191 -6.52 -7.30 10.33
CA GLU A 191 -6.46 -7.49 8.87
C GLU A 191 -7.78 -7.10 8.21
N CYS A 192 -7.69 -6.27 7.17
CA CYS A 192 -8.82 -5.91 6.34
C CYS A 192 -8.43 -5.78 4.87
N GLY A 193 -9.41 -5.95 3.99
CA GLY A 193 -9.23 -5.88 2.55
C GLY A 193 -10.00 -4.72 1.92
N VAL A 194 -9.36 -4.01 0.99
CA VAL A 194 -10.00 -3.00 0.14
C VAL A 194 -10.00 -3.52 -1.30
N ARG A 195 -11.19 -3.87 -1.79
CA ARG A 195 -11.38 -4.43 -3.13
C ARG A 195 -11.32 -3.34 -4.20
N ARG A 196 -10.93 -3.70 -5.41
CA ARG A 196 -10.77 -2.80 -6.56
C ARG A 196 -11.93 -1.80 -6.77
N PRO A 197 -13.23 -2.15 -6.65
CA PRO A 197 -14.32 -1.18 -6.78
C PRO A 197 -14.28 -0.01 -5.78
N ALA A 198 -13.69 -0.21 -4.61
CA ALA A 198 -13.57 0.84 -3.58
C ALA A 198 -12.36 1.78 -3.79
N LEU A 199 -11.41 1.44 -4.67
CA LEU A 199 -10.19 2.23 -4.87
C LEU A 199 -10.48 3.66 -5.33
N ARG A 200 -11.46 3.84 -6.22
CA ARG A 200 -11.83 5.18 -6.71
C ARG A 200 -12.34 6.07 -5.57
N ALA A 201 -13.24 5.55 -4.75
CA ALA A 201 -13.79 6.29 -3.62
C ALA A 201 -12.67 6.63 -2.61
N LEU A 202 -11.82 5.67 -2.28
CA LEU A 202 -10.67 5.89 -1.39
C LEU A 202 -9.71 6.95 -1.94
N ALA A 203 -9.41 6.93 -3.25
CA ALA A 203 -8.55 7.93 -3.90
C ALA A 203 -9.13 9.36 -3.85
N LEU A 204 -10.46 9.47 -3.85
CA LEU A 204 -11.18 10.75 -3.75
C LEU A 204 -11.45 11.18 -2.30
N GLY A 205 -11.12 10.35 -1.31
CA GLY A 205 -11.45 10.59 0.09
C GLY A 205 -12.94 10.41 0.41
N GLU A 206 -13.66 9.66 -0.43
CA GLU A 206 -15.09 9.40 -0.30
C GLU A 206 -15.34 8.04 0.37
N PRO A 207 -16.46 7.87 1.11
CA PRO A 207 -16.85 6.55 1.59
C PRO A 207 -17.25 5.64 0.42
N ALA A 208 -16.75 4.41 0.40
CA ALA A 208 -17.15 3.43 -0.60
C ALA A 208 -18.35 2.63 -0.12
N VAL A 209 -19.47 2.73 -0.81
CA VAL A 209 -20.62 1.87 -0.59
C VAL A 209 -20.32 0.50 -1.23
N PRO A 210 -20.43 -0.63 -0.48
CA PRO A 210 -20.25 -1.95 -1.06
C PRO A 210 -21.26 -2.23 -2.17
N ALA A 211 -20.83 -2.93 -3.24
CA ALA A 211 -21.66 -3.19 -4.41
C ALA A 211 -23.01 -3.88 -4.06
N TRP A 212 -23.01 -4.74 -3.04
CA TRP A 212 -24.23 -5.43 -2.58
C TRP A 212 -25.21 -4.51 -1.82
N ALA A 213 -24.78 -3.31 -1.41
CA ALA A 213 -25.60 -2.28 -0.77
C ALA A 213 -25.84 -1.06 -1.67
N ASP A 214 -25.25 -1.01 -2.87
CA ASP A 214 -25.37 0.08 -3.80
C ASP A 214 -26.66 -0.05 -4.63
N ASP A 215 -27.56 0.94 -4.51
CA ASP A 215 -28.82 0.99 -5.24
C ASP A 215 -28.64 1.06 -6.76
N THR A 216 -27.55 1.66 -7.23
CA THR A 216 -27.23 1.74 -8.66
C THR A 216 -26.92 0.35 -9.19
N VAL A 217 -26.09 -0.42 -8.46
CA VAL A 217 -25.75 -1.81 -8.81
C VAL A 217 -27.01 -2.68 -8.78
N ARG A 218 -27.81 -2.56 -7.72
CA ARG A 218 -29.08 -3.28 -7.59
C ARG A 218 -30.03 -3.01 -8.75
N SER A 219 -30.19 -1.74 -9.11
CA SER A 219 -31.03 -1.32 -10.21
C SER A 219 -30.52 -1.84 -11.56
N ALA A 220 -29.21 -1.83 -11.78
CA ALA A 220 -28.61 -2.36 -13.00
C ALA A 220 -28.82 -3.89 -13.11
N CYS A 221 -28.66 -4.63 -12.02
CA CYS A 221 -28.95 -6.06 -11.97
C CYS A 221 -30.43 -6.36 -12.24
N ALA A 222 -31.34 -5.59 -11.63
CA ALA A 222 -32.76 -5.75 -11.85
C ALA A 222 -33.15 -5.45 -13.32
N ALA A 223 -32.60 -4.40 -13.90
CA ALA A 223 -32.84 -4.04 -15.31
C ALA A 223 -32.32 -5.12 -16.28
N ALA A 224 -31.15 -5.70 -16.00
CA ALA A 224 -30.57 -6.75 -16.83
C ALA A 224 -31.42 -8.04 -16.85
N LEU A 225 -32.20 -8.31 -15.80
CA LEU A 225 -33.03 -9.50 -15.63
C LEU A 225 -34.54 -9.23 -15.81
N GLY A 226 -34.95 -7.98 -16.04
CA GLY A 226 -36.34 -7.56 -16.16
C GLY A 226 -37.13 -8.17 -17.32
N GLY A 227 -36.49 -8.87 -18.25
CA GLY A 227 -37.13 -9.63 -19.34
C GLY A 227 -37.18 -11.14 -19.12
N GLU A 228 -36.68 -11.64 -17.99
CA GLU A 228 -36.61 -13.08 -17.71
C GLU A 228 -37.79 -13.48 -16.79
N GLU A 229 -38.83 -14.06 -17.38
CA GLU A 229 -40.08 -14.42 -16.67
C GLU A 229 -39.89 -15.44 -15.54
N ARG A 230 -38.77 -16.15 -15.50
CA ARG A 230 -38.45 -17.15 -14.49
C ARG A 230 -37.75 -16.56 -13.25
N VAL A 231 -37.40 -15.26 -13.26
CA VAL A 231 -36.75 -14.59 -12.13
C VAL A 231 -37.80 -13.82 -11.34
N GLU A 232 -38.13 -14.29 -10.13
CA GLU A 232 -39.07 -13.65 -9.24
C GLU A 232 -38.44 -12.56 -8.36
N ALA A 233 -37.18 -12.77 -7.95
CA ALA A 233 -36.47 -11.83 -7.09
C ALA A 233 -34.97 -11.90 -7.27
N ILE A 234 -34.29 -10.77 -6.95
CA ILE A 234 -32.82 -10.65 -6.91
C ILE A 234 -32.43 -10.10 -5.55
N ALA A 235 -31.48 -10.74 -4.91
CA ALA A 235 -30.83 -10.24 -3.70
C ALA A 235 -29.34 -10.14 -3.92
N LEU A 236 -28.76 -8.99 -3.57
CA LEU A 236 -27.30 -8.81 -3.51
C LEU A 236 -26.87 -8.99 -2.06
N LEU A 237 -25.95 -9.90 -1.82
CA LEU A 237 -25.46 -10.23 -0.49
C LEU A 237 -23.94 -10.02 -0.42
N PRO A 238 -23.39 -9.76 0.78
CA PRO A 238 -21.95 -9.80 0.98
C PRO A 238 -21.41 -11.17 0.56
N GLY A 239 -20.34 -11.19 -0.23
CA GLY A 239 -19.58 -12.41 -0.50
C GLY A 239 -18.60 -12.70 0.64
N ASP A 240 -18.12 -13.93 0.70
CA ASP A 240 -17.08 -14.39 1.63
C ASP A 240 -15.72 -13.76 1.32
#